data_71ab8c30fc0fb36d844f8c9b944f4382
#
_entry.id   71ab8c30fc0fb36d844f8c9b944f4382
#
_cell.length_a   1.000
_cell.length_b   1.000
_cell.length_c   1.000
_cell.angle_alpha   90.00
_cell.angle_beta   90.00
_cell.angle_gamma   90.00
#
_symmetry.space_group_name_H-M   'P 1'
#
loop_
_entity.id
_entity.type
_entity.pdbx_description
1 polymer ?
#
loop_
_entity_poly.entity_id
_entity_poly.type
_entity_poly.pdbx_seq_one_letter_code
_entity_poly.pdbx_strand_id
1 'polypeptide(L)' 'HVEEALYRLTAAYYAMGIVPEAQTAAAVLGHNFPDSQWYKDAYSLLQTGGVSPSENKGSWISRTFRSITG' A
#
# COMPACT_ATOMS: atom_id res chain seq x y z
N HIS A 1 4.20 7.27 -12.00
CA HIS A 1 5.03 7.15 -10.79
C HIS A 1 4.61 5.96 -9.96
N VAL A 2 5.59 5.18 -9.51
CA VAL A 2 5.34 4.00 -8.69
C VAL A 2 4.68 4.40 -7.37
N GLU A 3 5.16 5.47 -6.76
CA GLU A 3 4.62 5.93 -5.48
C GLU A 3 3.15 6.30 -5.60
N GLU A 4 2.81 7.07 -6.62
CA GLU A 4 1.43 7.46 -6.83
C GLU A 4 0.57 6.25 -7.16
N ALA A 5 1.08 5.34 -7.98
CA ALA A 5 0.33 4.14 -8.35
C ALA A 5 0.02 3.29 -7.12
N LEU A 6 0.97 3.13 -6.22
CA LEU A 6 0.75 2.38 -4.99
C LEU A 6 -0.25 3.07 -4.07
N TYR A 7 -0.22 4.39 -4.00
CA TYR A 7 -1.22 5.13 -3.24
C TYR A 7 -2.61 4.92 -3.84
N ARG A 8 -2.73 5.06 -5.17
CA ARG A 8 -4.03 4.89 -5.84
C ARG A 8 -4.57 3.48 -5.63
N LEU A 9 -3.68 2.50 -5.62
CA LEU A 9 -4.05 1.12 -5.37
C LEU A 9 -4.56 0.95 -3.93
N THR A 10 -3.88 1.57 -2.98
CA THR A 10 -4.31 1.58 -1.59
C THR A 10 -5.72 2.16 -1.47
N ALA A 11 -5.94 3.32 -2.07
CA ALA A 11 -7.22 4.00 -2.00
C ALA A 11 -8.33 3.19 -2.67
N ALA A 12 -8.04 2.62 -3.84
CA ALA A 12 -9.04 1.85 -4.57
C ALA A 12 -9.47 0.59 -3.80
N TYR A 13 -8.51 -0.16 -3.31
CA TYR A 13 -8.83 -1.36 -2.53
C TYR A 13 -9.57 -1.00 -1.24
N TYR A 14 -9.13 0.08 -0.58
CA TYR A 14 -9.78 0.50 0.65
C TYR A 14 -11.24 0.90 0.39
N ALA A 15 -11.49 1.64 -0.69
CA ALA A 15 -12.84 2.04 -1.06
C ALA A 15 -13.73 0.85 -1.39
N MET A 16 -13.14 -0.22 -1.91
CA MET A 16 -13.86 -1.45 -2.24
C MET A 16 -14.05 -2.35 -1.04
N GLY A 17 -13.50 -2.00 0.11
CA GLY A 17 -13.57 -2.82 1.30
C GLY A 17 -12.60 -3.99 1.31
N ILE A 18 -11.66 -4.03 0.39
CA ILE A 18 -10.65 -5.09 0.33
C ILE A 18 -9.45 -4.65 1.15
N VAL A 19 -9.62 -4.70 2.47
CA VAL A 19 -8.68 -4.11 3.42
C VAL A 19 -7.28 -4.76 3.37
N PRO A 20 -7.14 -6.09 3.36
CA PRO A 20 -5.79 -6.68 3.35
C PRO A 20 -4.95 -6.24 2.15
N GLU A 21 -5.56 -6.10 0.98
CA GLU A 21 -4.83 -5.63 -0.19
C GLU A 21 -4.47 -4.16 -0.08
N ALA A 22 -5.37 -3.34 0.48
CA ALA A 22 -5.08 -1.93 0.72
C ALA A 22 -3.90 -1.79 1.69
N GLN A 23 -3.89 -2.58 2.76
CA GLN A 23 -2.79 -2.58 3.72
C GLN A 23 -1.47 -2.98 3.07
N THR A 24 -1.51 -3.98 2.20
CA THR A 24 -0.32 -4.45 1.50
C THR A 24 0.23 -3.39 0.56
N ALA A 25 -0.63 -2.73 -0.21
CA ALA A 25 -0.18 -1.67 -1.12
C ALA A 25 0.50 -0.55 -0.34
N ALA A 26 -0.08 -0.14 0.78
CA ALA A 26 0.51 0.89 1.63
C ALA A 26 1.83 0.43 2.25
N ALA A 27 1.92 -0.84 2.66
CA ALA A 27 3.13 -1.37 3.26
C ALA A 27 4.28 -1.41 2.24
N VAL A 28 4.00 -1.85 1.01
CA VAL A 28 4.99 -1.85 -0.05
C VAL A 28 5.46 -0.43 -0.34
N LEU A 29 4.53 0.51 -0.37
CA LEU A 29 4.86 1.92 -0.57
C LEU A 29 5.79 2.44 0.53
N GLY A 30 5.45 2.21 1.79
CA GLY A 30 6.25 2.69 2.91
C GLY A 30 7.58 1.99 3.05
N HIS A 31 7.63 0.71 2.70
CA HIS A 31 8.87 -0.07 2.78
C HIS A 31 9.91 0.44 1.78
N ASN A 32 9.46 0.87 0.61
CA ASN A 32 10.37 1.28 -0.46
C ASN A 32 10.52 2.79 -0.58
N PHE A 33 9.54 3.55 -0.12
CA PHE A 33 9.54 5.01 -0.23
C PHE A 33 9.07 5.63 1.09
N PRO A 34 9.83 5.42 2.20
CA PRO A 34 9.35 5.83 3.52
C PRO A 34 9.14 7.33 3.69
N ASP A 35 9.83 8.14 2.90
CA ASP A 35 9.71 9.60 3.01
C ASP A 35 8.69 10.18 2.03
N SER A 36 8.03 9.33 1.27
CA SER A 36 7.08 9.78 0.25
C SER A 36 5.83 10.39 0.87
N GLN A 37 5.38 11.51 0.30
CA GLN A 37 4.11 12.09 0.69
C GLN A 37 2.96 11.12 0.40
N TRP A 38 3.08 10.35 -0.68
CA TRP A 38 2.08 9.35 -1.02
C TRP A 38 1.94 8.28 0.06
N TYR A 39 3.06 7.89 0.69
CA TYR A 39 3.00 6.97 1.81
C TYR A 39 2.30 7.58 3.01
N LYS A 40 2.61 8.84 3.31
CA LYS A 40 1.97 9.54 4.43
C LYS A 40 0.47 9.63 4.20
N ASP A 41 0.06 9.91 2.97
CA ASP A 41 -1.35 10.00 2.62
C ASP A 41 -2.03 8.62 2.71
N ALA A 42 -1.35 7.57 2.26
CA ALA A 42 -1.88 6.21 2.37
C ALA A 42 -2.05 5.80 3.83
N TYR A 43 -1.06 6.13 4.66
CA TYR A 43 -1.13 5.84 6.08
C TYR A 43 -2.33 6.53 6.73
N SER A 44 -2.49 7.82 6.42
CA SER A 44 -3.62 8.59 6.97
C SER A 44 -4.95 8.01 6.52
N LEU A 45 -5.04 7.60 5.27
CA LEU A 45 -6.28 7.01 4.75
C LEU A 45 -6.65 5.74 5.52
N LEU A 46 -5.68 4.86 5.74
CA LEU A 46 -5.94 3.63 6.49
C LEU A 46 -6.30 3.91 7.94
N GLN A 47 -5.70 4.93 8.53
CA GLN A 47 -5.99 5.31 9.91
C GLN A 47 -7.45 5.70 10.11
N THR A 48 -8.11 6.22 9.08
CA THR A 48 -9.53 6.57 9.20
C THR A 48 -10.40 5.36 9.51
N GLY A 49 -9.96 4.17 9.11
CA GLY A 49 -10.65 2.92 9.43
C GLY A 49 -10.01 2.16 10.58
N GLY A 50 -9.04 2.76 11.25
CA GLY A 50 -8.38 2.12 12.38
C GLY A 50 -7.40 1.03 11.99
N VAL A 51 -6.96 0.99 10.73
CA VAL A 51 -6.00 -0.03 10.28
C VAL A 51 -4.68 0.64 9.91
N SER A 52 -3.64 -0.14 9.81
CA SER A 52 -2.31 0.36 9.46
C SER A 52 -1.71 -0.49 8.35
N PRO A 53 -0.66 0.01 7.67
CA PRO A 53 -0.01 -0.77 6.64
C PRO A 53 0.48 -2.11 7.19
N SER A 54 0.24 -3.17 6.42
CA SER A 54 0.62 -4.51 6.83
C SER A 54 0.74 -5.36 5.57
N GLU A 55 1.92 -5.92 5.34
CA GLU A 55 2.16 -6.67 4.12
C GLU A 55 1.65 -8.09 4.21
N ASN A 56 0.82 -8.47 3.24
CA ASN A 56 0.47 -9.86 3.01
C ASN A 56 1.41 -10.38 1.91
N LYS A 57 2.36 -11.21 2.29
CA LYS A 57 3.39 -11.68 1.36
C LYS A 57 2.84 -12.55 0.25
N GLY A 58 1.66 -13.12 0.42
CA GLY A 58 0.99 -13.88 -0.62
C GLY A 58 0.22 -13.02 -1.61
N SER A 59 0.11 -11.71 -1.35
CA SER A 59 -0.59 -10.79 -2.23
C SER A 59 0.15 -10.64 -3.56
N TRP A 60 -0.63 -10.45 -4.64
CA TRP A 60 -0.06 -10.22 -5.95
C TRP A 60 0.81 -8.94 -5.96
N ILE A 61 0.45 -7.97 -5.13
CA ILE A 61 1.19 -6.70 -5.05
C ILE A 61 2.60 -6.95 -4.54
N SER A 62 2.71 -7.68 -3.43
CA SER A 62 4.01 -7.99 -2.84
C SER A 62 4.85 -8.82 -3.79
N ARG A 63 4.25 -9.83 -4.44
CA ARG A 63 4.98 -10.69 -5.35
C ARG A 63 5.47 -9.93 -6.58
N THR A 64 4.62 -9.06 -7.13
CA THR A 64 4.97 -8.28 -8.31
C THR A 64 6.10 -7.30 -7.99
N PHE A 65 5.99 -6.59 -6.86
CA PHE A 65 6.98 -5.61 -6.49
C PHE A 65 8.33 -6.28 -6.17
N ARG A 66 8.28 -7.42 -5.50
CA ARG A 66 9.49 -8.17 -5.19
C ARG A 66 10.18 -8.66 -6.46
N SER A 67 9.38 -9.05 -7.46
CA SER A 67 9.91 -9.49 -8.76
C SER A 67 10.63 -8.35 -9.48
N ILE A 68 10.14 -7.11 -9.33
CA ILE A 68 10.73 -5.95 -9.97
C ILE A 68 12.03 -5.53 -9.26
N THR A 69 12.02 -5.57 -7.94
CA THR A 69 13.11 -5.00 -7.14
C THR A 69 14.10 -6.03 -6.62
N GLY A 70 13.68 -7.25 -6.57
CA GLY A 70 14.48 -8.31 -6.01
C GLY A 70 15.06 -9.22 -7.01
#